data_209a7503365fb98f1a1648834b8dc0ca
#
_entry.id   209a7503365fb98f1a1648834b8dc0ca
#
_cell.length_a   1.000
_cell.length_b   1.000
_cell.length_c   1.000
_cell.angle_alpha   90.00
_cell.angle_beta   90.00
_cell.angle_gamma   90.00
#
_symmetry.space_group_name_H-M   'P 1'
#
loop_
_entity.id
_entity.type
_entity.pdbx_description
1 polymer ?
#
loop_
_entity_poly.entity_id
_entity_poly.type
_entity_poly.pdbx_seq_one_letter_code
_entity_poly.pdbx_strand_id
1 'polypeptide(L)'
;MAGGGAAGFFAAIACAEADPLAEVTLLEATTHPLAKVRISGGGRCNVTHACLDPRDLVRSYPRGSRELLGPFHRFGPAETVAWFKGRGVELKTEGDGRMFPVTDDSATIVACLNDAARKAGVRLRTGSGLKAIEKAEGPLGARLKATLTGGEVVMASSVLLATGGGKGSVGFSLARAVGHTIVPPVPSLFTFHVDDPRLTGLEGLSAPRVGIEAQGTRLRETGALLVTHWGMSGPAILRLSAWGARELHAADYRFTLVVNWAEPRRTDEARRELESDRAEHPKRKVSTANPFAIPARLWERLASGAGIPAEATWASVSNEVLRALALQATASAFAVSGKSMNKEEFVTCGGVSLAEVNMATMESRLCPGLYFAGEVLDIDGVTGGFNFQAAWTTGWQAGQAMASCQGTGRSS
;
A
#
# COMPACT_ATOMS: atom_id res chain seq x y z
N MET A 1 3.41 23.72 -5.35
CA MET A 1 3.00 22.31 -5.07
C MET A 1 3.50 21.95 -3.68
N ALA A 2 2.69 21.30 -2.86
CA ALA A 2 3.02 20.99 -1.46
C ALA A 2 3.11 19.47 -1.23
N GLY A 3 4.28 19.00 -0.78
CA GLY A 3 4.65 17.62 -0.51
C GLY A 3 5.70 17.10 -1.47
N GLY A 4 6.94 17.00 -1.01
CA GLY A 4 8.13 16.49 -1.74
C GLY A 4 8.20 14.96 -1.77
N GLY A 5 7.05 14.28 -1.84
CA GLY A 5 6.93 12.83 -2.02
C GLY A 5 6.80 12.43 -3.49
N ALA A 6 6.49 11.14 -3.72
CA ALA A 6 6.34 10.54 -5.05
C ALA A 6 5.39 11.36 -5.97
N ALA A 7 4.16 11.61 -5.52
CA ALA A 7 3.16 12.32 -6.31
C ALA A 7 3.55 13.77 -6.60
N GLY A 8 4.13 14.48 -5.62
CA GLY A 8 4.54 15.87 -5.79
C GLY A 8 5.70 16.04 -6.77
N PHE A 9 6.71 15.16 -6.71
CA PHE A 9 7.79 15.17 -7.70
C PHE A 9 7.28 14.89 -9.11
N PHE A 10 6.45 13.86 -9.28
CA PHE A 10 5.88 13.55 -10.59
C PHE A 10 5.04 14.70 -11.16
N ALA A 11 4.20 15.31 -10.31
CA ALA A 11 3.39 16.45 -10.73
C ALA A 11 4.24 17.66 -11.11
N ALA A 12 5.29 17.96 -10.32
CA ALA A 12 6.17 19.09 -10.58
C ALA A 12 6.94 18.95 -11.88
N ILE A 13 7.49 17.74 -12.11
CA ILE A 13 8.21 17.41 -13.34
C ILE A 13 7.24 17.47 -14.54
N ALA A 14 6.10 16.79 -14.44
CA ALA A 14 5.13 16.74 -15.53
C ALA A 14 4.58 18.13 -15.91
N CYS A 15 4.36 19.01 -14.92
CA CYS A 15 3.94 20.39 -15.16
C CYS A 15 5.03 21.20 -15.86
N ALA A 16 6.26 21.16 -15.36
CA ALA A 16 7.36 21.95 -15.92
C ALA A 16 7.82 21.44 -17.30
N GLU A 17 7.72 20.13 -17.56
CA GLU A 17 8.00 19.58 -18.90
C GLU A 17 6.88 19.91 -19.93
N ALA A 18 5.63 20.02 -19.48
CA ALA A 18 4.49 20.35 -20.36
C ALA A 18 4.38 21.86 -20.67
N ASP A 19 4.77 22.72 -19.72
CA ASP A 19 4.88 24.17 -19.91
C ASP A 19 6.22 24.67 -19.37
N PRO A 20 7.26 24.78 -20.23
CA PRO A 20 8.57 25.27 -19.83
C PRO A 20 8.59 26.73 -19.34
N LEU A 21 7.52 27.48 -19.53
CA LEU A 21 7.38 28.86 -19.05
C LEU A 21 6.69 28.93 -17.67
N ALA A 22 6.20 27.80 -17.15
CA ALA A 22 5.59 27.74 -15.84
C ALA A 22 6.64 27.85 -14.74
N GLU A 23 6.43 28.72 -13.77
CA GLU A 23 7.22 28.76 -12.54
C GLU A 23 6.71 27.68 -11.56
N VAL A 24 7.39 26.55 -11.50
CA VAL A 24 7.01 25.43 -10.64
C VAL A 24 7.87 25.41 -9.39
N THR A 25 7.26 25.61 -8.23
CA THR A 25 7.89 25.46 -6.91
C THR A 25 7.32 24.24 -6.19
N LEU A 26 8.19 23.31 -5.78
CA LEU A 26 7.88 22.13 -4.97
C LEU A 26 8.32 22.37 -3.53
N LEU A 27 7.37 22.37 -2.60
CA LEU A 27 7.59 22.59 -1.18
C LEU A 27 7.64 21.23 -0.46
N GLU A 28 8.65 21.05 0.38
CA GLU A 28 8.78 19.91 1.30
C GLU A 28 8.95 20.43 2.72
N ALA A 29 8.09 19.96 3.63
CA ALA A 29 8.09 20.44 5.02
C ALA A 29 9.33 20.03 5.80
N THR A 30 9.93 18.89 5.45
CA THR A 30 11.14 18.35 6.06
C THR A 30 12.39 18.73 5.27
N THR A 31 13.55 18.32 5.77
CA THR A 31 14.82 18.46 5.03
C THR A 31 15.09 17.29 4.07
N HIS A 32 14.26 16.23 4.12
CA HIS A 32 14.48 14.98 3.40
C HIS A 32 13.31 14.65 2.45
N PRO A 33 13.32 15.17 1.22
CA PRO A 33 12.33 14.81 0.22
C PRO A 33 12.43 13.32 -0.15
N LEU A 34 11.33 12.76 -0.70
CA LEU A 34 11.23 11.37 -1.15
C LEU A 34 11.50 10.32 -0.05
N ALA A 35 11.29 10.66 1.23
CA ALA A 35 11.59 9.77 2.34
C ALA A 35 10.90 8.40 2.23
N LYS A 36 9.59 8.36 1.92
CA LYS A 36 8.85 7.10 1.69
C LYS A 36 9.37 6.31 0.48
N VAL A 37 9.81 6.99 -0.59
CA VAL A 37 10.42 6.31 -1.75
C VAL A 37 11.71 5.61 -1.34
N ARG A 38 12.53 6.29 -0.54
CA ARG A 38 13.83 5.78 -0.08
C ARG A 38 13.72 4.50 0.75
N ILE A 39 12.74 4.41 1.65
CA ILE A 39 12.62 3.27 2.59
C ILE A 39 11.75 2.13 2.05
N SER A 40 10.93 2.40 1.04
CA SER A 40 9.95 1.44 0.53
C SER A 40 10.58 0.18 -0.06
N GLY A 41 9.84 -0.93 0.03
CA GLY A 41 10.29 -2.22 -0.49
C GLY A 41 11.59 -2.71 0.15
N GLY A 42 11.81 -2.38 1.42
CA GLY A 42 13.05 -2.72 2.13
C GLY A 42 14.29 -1.97 1.61
N GLY A 43 14.14 -0.71 1.20
CA GLY A 43 15.19 0.13 0.66
C GLY A 43 15.44 -0.06 -0.85
N ARG A 44 14.66 -0.91 -1.52
CA ARG A 44 14.81 -1.16 -2.98
C ARG A 44 13.88 -0.29 -3.83
N CYS A 45 12.83 0.27 -3.29
CA CYS A 45 11.71 0.94 -3.94
C CYS A 45 10.92 0.03 -4.90
N ASN A 46 9.79 -0.48 -4.45
CA ASN A 46 8.82 -1.17 -5.34
C ASN A 46 8.08 -0.12 -6.18
N VAL A 47 8.60 0.16 -7.37
CA VAL A 47 8.19 1.30 -8.22
C VAL A 47 6.76 1.15 -8.73
N THR A 48 6.42 -0.04 -9.22
CA THR A 48 5.11 -0.36 -9.80
C THR A 48 4.91 -1.87 -9.85
N HIS A 49 3.90 -2.31 -10.58
CA HIS A 49 3.55 -3.72 -10.77
C HIS A 49 3.41 -4.03 -12.27
N ALA A 50 3.75 -5.26 -12.68
CA ALA A 50 3.64 -5.71 -14.07
C ALA A 50 2.19 -6.01 -14.52
N CYS A 51 1.19 -5.57 -13.77
CA CYS A 51 -0.21 -5.60 -14.16
C CYS A 51 -0.49 -4.42 -15.10
N LEU A 52 -0.37 -4.66 -16.41
CA LEU A 52 -0.42 -3.59 -17.41
C LEU A 52 -1.84 -3.22 -17.86
N ASP A 53 -2.82 -4.14 -17.73
CA ASP A 53 -4.22 -3.82 -18.05
C ASP A 53 -4.84 -2.97 -16.92
N PRO A 54 -5.32 -1.76 -17.21
CA PRO A 54 -5.97 -0.91 -16.21
C PRO A 54 -7.17 -1.55 -15.50
N ARG A 55 -7.92 -2.42 -16.20
CA ARG A 55 -9.09 -3.11 -15.63
C ARG A 55 -8.70 -4.16 -14.58
N ASP A 56 -7.56 -4.81 -14.77
CA ASP A 56 -7.01 -5.73 -13.78
C ASP A 56 -6.27 -4.97 -12.68
N LEU A 57 -5.54 -3.92 -13.05
CA LEU A 57 -4.80 -3.07 -12.11
C LEU A 57 -5.71 -2.48 -11.02
N VAL A 58 -6.88 -1.94 -11.38
CA VAL A 58 -7.81 -1.34 -10.42
C VAL A 58 -8.35 -2.32 -9.39
N ARG A 59 -8.33 -3.62 -9.66
CA ARG A 59 -8.74 -4.67 -8.70
C ARG A 59 -7.81 -4.76 -7.49
N SER A 60 -6.63 -4.15 -7.57
CA SER A 60 -5.68 -4.06 -6.45
C SER A 60 -5.90 -2.85 -5.55
N TYR A 61 -6.97 -2.07 -5.79
CA TYR A 61 -7.29 -0.87 -5.00
C TYR A 61 -8.60 -1.06 -4.25
N PRO A 62 -8.54 -1.32 -2.93
CA PRO A 62 -9.72 -1.37 -2.08
C PRO A 62 -10.54 -0.07 -2.10
N ARG A 63 -9.90 1.09 -2.26
CA ARG A 63 -10.53 2.42 -2.42
C ARG A 63 -9.98 3.11 -3.65
N GLY A 64 -10.87 3.80 -4.38
CA GLY A 64 -10.53 4.52 -5.61
C GLY A 64 -10.42 3.64 -6.86
N SER A 65 -10.78 2.36 -6.81
CA SER A 65 -10.67 1.44 -7.96
C SER A 65 -11.42 1.95 -9.20
N ARG A 66 -12.65 2.41 -9.03
CA ARG A 66 -13.48 2.93 -10.11
C ARG A 66 -12.94 4.24 -10.67
N GLU A 67 -12.51 5.12 -9.78
CA GLU A 67 -12.04 6.47 -10.09
C GLU A 67 -10.68 6.44 -10.79
N LEU A 68 -9.82 5.46 -10.48
CA LEU A 68 -8.49 5.32 -11.06
C LEU A 68 -8.50 4.68 -12.47
N LEU A 69 -9.59 4.07 -12.91
CA LEU A 69 -9.62 3.39 -14.21
C LEU A 69 -9.26 4.33 -15.37
N GLY A 70 -9.87 5.49 -15.44
CA GLY A 70 -9.57 6.51 -16.45
C GLY A 70 -8.14 7.05 -16.38
N PRO A 71 -7.66 7.48 -15.20
CA PRO A 71 -6.27 7.84 -14.98
C PRO A 71 -5.24 6.78 -15.43
N PHE A 72 -5.44 5.51 -15.10
CA PHE A 72 -4.52 4.44 -15.51
C PHE A 72 -4.49 4.15 -17.01
N HIS A 73 -5.57 4.45 -17.73
CA HIS A 73 -5.54 4.43 -19.20
C HIS A 73 -4.66 5.53 -19.81
N ARG A 74 -4.38 6.60 -19.08
CA ARG A 74 -3.54 7.73 -19.53
C ARG A 74 -2.09 7.58 -19.08
N PHE A 75 -1.89 7.11 -17.87
CA PHE A 75 -0.57 6.91 -17.28
C PHE A 75 -0.62 5.71 -16.33
N GLY A 76 -0.42 4.52 -16.85
CA GLY A 76 -0.39 3.26 -16.11
C GLY A 76 1.03 2.75 -15.86
N PRO A 77 1.18 1.47 -15.48
CA PRO A 77 2.48 0.85 -15.26
C PRO A 77 3.40 0.84 -16.48
N ALA A 78 2.85 0.68 -17.68
CA ALA A 78 3.65 0.73 -18.92
C ALA A 78 4.30 2.09 -19.13
N GLU A 79 3.53 3.17 -18.94
CA GLU A 79 4.01 4.55 -19.03
C GLU A 79 5.00 4.87 -17.91
N THR A 80 4.78 4.34 -16.69
CA THR A 80 5.72 4.46 -15.57
C THR A 80 7.07 3.82 -15.92
N VAL A 81 7.06 2.59 -16.45
CA VAL A 81 8.28 1.89 -16.88
C VAL A 81 8.98 2.69 -17.98
N ALA A 82 8.24 3.14 -19.00
CA ALA A 82 8.78 3.94 -20.09
C ALA A 82 9.37 5.28 -19.59
N TRP A 83 8.72 5.94 -18.62
CA TRP A 83 9.16 7.18 -18.01
C TRP A 83 10.52 7.04 -17.32
N PHE A 84 10.69 6.00 -16.50
CA PHE A 84 11.96 5.71 -15.81
C PHE A 84 13.04 5.27 -16.80
N LYS A 85 12.71 4.37 -17.75
CA LYS A 85 13.63 3.91 -18.80
C LYS A 85 14.15 5.06 -19.66
N GLY A 86 13.28 5.99 -20.06
CA GLY A 86 13.68 7.20 -20.82
C GLY A 86 14.64 8.13 -20.08
N ARG A 87 14.80 7.91 -18.75
CA ARG A 87 15.73 8.65 -17.88
C ARG A 87 16.91 7.79 -17.40
N GLY A 88 17.14 6.64 -18.05
CA GLY A 88 18.28 5.76 -17.79
C GLY A 88 18.09 4.82 -16.58
N VAL A 89 16.87 4.66 -16.08
CA VAL A 89 16.58 3.72 -15.00
C VAL A 89 15.83 2.51 -15.55
N GLU A 90 16.49 1.37 -15.58
CA GLU A 90 15.87 0.10 -15.93
C GLU A 90 15.20 -0.56 -14.71
N LEU A 91 14.02 -1.13 -14.94
CA LEU A 91 13.25 -1.86 -13.94
C LEU A 91 13.24 -3.36 -14.28
N LYS A 92 13.36 -4.20 -13.25
CA LYS A 92 13.18 -5.64 -13.34
C LYS A 92 11.85 -6.05 -12.69
N THR A 93 11.24 -7.13 -13.20
CA THR A 93 10.02 -7.72 -12.65
C THR A 93 10.38 -8.96 -11.84
N GLU A 94 9.91 -9.04 -10.60
CA GLU A 94 9.98 -10.25 -9.77
C GLU A 94 8.85 -11.24 -10.11
N GLY A 95 8.97 -12.48 -9.65
CA GLY A 95 8.03 -13.56 -9.98
C GLY A 95 6.58 -13.31 -9.54
N ASP A 96 6.34 -12.39 -8.62
CA ASP A 96 5.02 -11.97 -8.15
C ASP A 96 4.50 -10.69 -8.83
N GLY A 97 5.21 -10.20 -9.84
CA GLY A 97 4.83 -9.03 -10.63
C GLY A 97 5.31 -7.69 -10.07
N ARG A 98 5.94 -7.65 -8.90
CA ARG A 98 6.54 -6.42 -8.36
C ARG A 98 7.71 -5.97 -9.22
N MET A 99 7.85 -4.65 -9.40
CA MET A 99 8.91 -4.08 -10.21
C MET A 99 9.84 -3.18 -9.39
N PHE A 100 11.12 -3.47 -9.49
CA PHE A 100 12.19 -2.78 -8.78
C PHE A 100 13.25 -2.25 -9.76
N PRO A 101 14.05 -1.23 -9.40
CA PRO A 101 15.21 -0.89 -10.19
C PRO A 101 16.18 -2.10 -10.25
N VAL A 102 16.83 -2.29 -11.37
CA VAL A 102 17.81 -3.40 -11.53
C VAL A 102 18.95 -3.33 -10.53
N THR A 103 19.22 -2.16 -9.97
CA THR A 103 20.22 -1.92 -8.93
C THR A 103 19.83 -2.44 -7.55
N ASP A 104 18.56 -2.79 -7.34
CA ASP A 104 17.99 -3.11 -6.02
C ASP A 104 18.22 -2.02 -4.95
N ASP A 105 18.39 -0.77 -5.36
CA ASP A 105 18.61 0.37 -4.47
C ASP A 105 17.65 1.52 -4.81
N SER A 106 16.86 1.92 -3.83
CA SER A 106 15.93 3.06 -3.93
C SER A 106 16.63 4.39 -4.25
N ALA A 107 17.93 4.51 -3.95
CA ALA A 107 18.71 5.69 -4.28
C ALA A 107 18.71 5.97 -5.79
N THR A 108 18.61 4.93 -6.62
CA THR A 108 18.49 5.05 -8.09
C THR A 108 17.23 5.83 -8.48
N ILE A 109 16.08 5.49 -7.86
CA ILE A 109 14.80 6.16 -8.11
C ILE A 109 14.82 7.60 -7.57
N VAL A 110 15.35 7.79 -6.37
CA VAL A 110 15.49 9.11 -5.74
C VAL A 110 16.40 10.03 -6.57
N ALA A 111 17.54 9.54 -7.04
CA ALA A 111 18.45 10.30 -7.91
C ALA A 111 17.77 10.69 -9.23
N CYS A 112 17.09 9.74 -9.88
CA CYS A 112 16.34 9.97 -11.11
C CYS A 112 15.30 11.08 -10.97
N LEU A 113 14.49 11.05 -9.90
CA LEU A 113 13.47 12.07 -9.64
C LEU A 113 14.06 13.44 -9.37
N ASN A 114 15.12 13.52 -8.56
CA ASN A 114 15.80 14.79 -8.29
C ASN A 114 16.42 15.39 -9.56
N ASP A 115 17.09 14.56 -10.36
CA ASP A 115 17.70 15.00 -11.62
C ASP A 115 16.66 15.46 -12.65
N ALA A 116 15.54 14.73 -12.76
CA ALA A 116 14.43 15.12 -13.64
C ALA A 116 13.82 16.46 -13.22
N ALA A 117 13.56 16.65 -11.91
CA ALA A 117 13.02 17.91 -11.38
C ALA A 117 13.99 19.08 -11.65
N ARG A 118 15.28 18.89 -11.41
CA ARG A 118 16.30 19.90 -11.66
C ARG A 118 16.40 20.26 -13.16
N LYS A 119 16.41 19.25 -14.06
CA LYS A 119 16.46 19.47 -15.52
C LYS A 119 15.23 20.18 -16.05
N ALA A 120 14.05 19.91 -15.46
CA ALA A 120 12.80 20.59 -15.81
C ALA A 120 12.68 22.00 -15.19
N GLY A 121 13.66 22.47 -14.41
CA GLY A 121 13.63 23.82 -13.81
C GLY A 121 12.74 23.95 -12.56
N VAL A 122 12.36 22.82 -11.94
CA VAL A 122 11.56 22.84 -10.71
C VAL A 122 12.37 23.41 -9.55
N ARG A 123 11.82 24.40 -8.85
CA ARG A 123 12.42 24.97 -7.63
C ARG A 123 12.01 24.14 -6.42
N LEU A 124 12.88 23.26 -5.94
CA LEU A 124 12.65 22.49 -4.70
C LEU A 124 13.02 23.34 -3.48
N ARG A 125 12.07 23.49 -2.55
CA ARG A 125 12.26 24.18 -1.26
C ARG A 125 11.99 23.19 -0.11
N THR A 126 13.02 22.76 0.56
CA THR A 126 12.95 21.92 1.78
C THR A 126 12.83 22.76 3.04
N GLY A 127 12.40 22.17 4.15
CA GLY A 127 12.12 22.90 5.40
C GLY A 127 10.97 23.92 5.25
N SER A 128 10.14 23.78 4.22
CA SER A 128 9.14 24.77 3.83
C SER A 128 7.81 24.06 3.56
N GLY A 129 6.91 24.06 4.53
CA GLY A 129 5.59 23.48 4.42
C GLY A 129 4.52 24.53 4.09
N LEU A 130 3.35 24.06 3.65
CA LEU A 130 2.17 24.86 3.46
C LEU A 130 1.37 24.90 4.76
N LYS A 131 0.98 26.10 5.22
CA LYS A 131 0.23 26.34 6.47
C LYS A 131 -1.25 26.65 6.22
N ALA A 132 -1.55 27.45 5.19
CA ALA A 132 -2.91 27.83 4.84
C ALA A 132 -3.05 28.03 3.33
N ILE A 133 -4.29 27.84 2.84
CA ILE A 133 -4.71 28.15 1.47
C ILE A 133 -6.00 28.95 1.58
N GLU A 134 -6.06 30.07 0.87
CA GLU A 134 -7.25 30.92 0.77
C GLU A 134 -7.54 31.20 -0.71
N LYS A 135 -8.82 31.29 -1.08
CA LYS A 135 -9.21 31.79 -2.38
C LYS A 135 -8.83 33.29 -2.45
N ALA A 136 -8.25 33.69 -3.54
CA ALA A 136 -7.83 35.07 -3.75
C ALA A 136 -7.95 35.46 -5.22
N GLU A 137 -8.13 36.75 -5.46
CA GLU A 137 -7.94 37.35 -6.77
C GLU A 137 -6.63 38.12 -6.76
N GLY A 138 -5.75 37.84 -7.70
CA GLY A 138 -4.44 38.45 -7.76
C GLY A 138 -3.97 38.72 -9.19
N PRO A 139 -2.84 39.41 -9.35
CA PRO A 139 -2.27 39.68 -10.65
C PRO A 139 -1.90 38.40 -11.40
N LEU A 140 -1.84 38.48 -12.74
CA LEU A 140 -1.41 37.35 -13.60
C LEU A 140 -2.28 36.08 -13.44
N GLY A 141 -3.58 36.21 -13.09
CA GLY A 141 -4.48 35.07 -12.94
C GLY A 141 -4.29 34.25 -11.67
N ALA A 142 -3.60 34.78 -10.64
CA ALA A 142 -3.49 34.16 -9.34
C ALA A 142 -4.86 33.97 -8.71
N ARG A 143 -5.19 32.70 -8.36
CA ARG A 143 -6.51 32.32 -7.82
C ARG A 143 -6.42 31.91 -6.33
N LEU A 144 -5.23 31.67 -5.85
CA LEU A 144 -4.98 31.12 -4.51
C LEU A 144 -3.85 31.88 -3.83
N LYS A 145 -4.07 32.20 -2.56
CA LYS A 145 -3.07 32.71 -1.63
C LYS A 145 -2.59 31.54 -0.75
N ALA A 146 -1.32 31.21 -0.84
CA ALA A 146 -0.67 30.16 -0.08
C ALA A 146 0.21 30.78 1.01
N THR A 147 -0.04 30.44 2.28
CA THR A 147 0.81 30.86 3.41
C THR A 147 1.70 29.70 3.81
N LEU A 148 3.01 29.92 3.83
CA LEU A 148 4.01 28.90 4.21
C LEU A 148 4.20 28.88 5.73
N THR A 149 4.82 27.81 6.23
CA THR A 149 5.10 27.61 7.67
C THR A 149 5.96 28.73 8.27
N GLY A 150 6.84 29.35 7.47
CA GLY A 150 7.65 30.50 7.84
C GLY A 150 6.92 31.86 7.79
N GLY A 151 5.63 31.90 7.48
CA GLY A 151 4.85 33.14 7.37
C GLY A 151 4.93 33.82 6.00
N GLU A 152 5.74 33.35 5.10
CA GLU A 152 5.79 33.84 3.70
C GLU A 152 4.46 33.58 3.00
N VAL A 153 4.00 34.56 2.25
CA VAL A 153 2.79 34.48 1.43
C VAL A 153 3.14 34.43 -0.05
N VAL A 154 2.61 33.45 -0.73
CA VAL A 154 2.82 33.24 -2.17
C VAL A 154 1.47 33.29 -2.87
N MET A 155 1.34 34.11 -3.91
CA MET A 155 0.20 34.09 -4.82
C MET A 155 0.46 33.08 -5.93
N ALA A 156 -0.51 32.19 -6.18
CA ALA A 156 -0.37 31.12 -7.16
C ALA A 156 -1.62 31.02 -8.06
N SER A 157 -1.44 30.73 -9.33
CA SER A 157 -2.52 30.38 -10.26
C SER A 157 -3.08 28.99 -9.92
N SER A 158 -2.23 28.08 -9.44
CA SER A 158 -2.61 26.72 -9.08
C SER A 158 -1.81 26.23 -7.88
N VAL A 159 -2.46 25.44 -7.00
CA VAL A 159 -1.84 24.77 -5.85
C VAL A 159 -2.15 23.27 -5.93
N LEU A 160 -1.12 22.42 -5.79
CA LEU A 160 -1.27 20.98 -5.62
C LEU A 160 -1.04 20.60 -4.17
N LEU A 161 -1.93 19.80 -3.59
CA LEU A 161 -1.73 19.08 -2.35
C LEU A 161 -1.33 17.61 -2.65
N ALA A 162 -0.06 17.28 -2.37
CA ALA A 162 0.52 15.93 -2.48
C ALA A 162 1.22 15.53 -1.17
N THR A 163 0.63 15.92 -0.04
CA THR A 163 1.21 15.85 1.31
C THR A 163 1.18 14.45 1.95
N GLY A 164 0.69 13.47 1.20
CA GLY A 164 0.51 12.10 1.71
C GLY A 164 -0.66 11.97 2.68
N GLY A 165 -0.87 10.73 3.15
CA GLY A 165 -1.91 10.35 4.11
C GLY A 165 -1.41 10.34 5.56
N GLY A 166 -2.27 9.90 6.48
CA GLY A 166 -1.97 9.71 7.90
C GLY A 166 -2.74 10.65 8.82
N LYS A 167 -2.92 10.21 10.08
CA LYS A 167 -3.52 11.06 11.12
C LYS A 167 -2.69 12.33 11.27
N GLY A 168 -3.32 13.49 11.14
CA GLY A 168 -2.63 14.78 11.27
C GLY A 168 -1.96 15.28 9.99
N SER A 169 -2.20 14.67 8.83
CA SER A 169 -1.74 15.23 7.56
C SER A 169 -2.23 16.66 7.39
N VAL A 170 -1.32 17.58 7.19
CA VAL A 170 -1.63 19.00 6.95
C VAL A 170 -2.52 19.17 5.72
N GLY A 171 -2.37 18.30 4.71
CA GLY A 171 -3.20 18.30 3.52
C GLY A 171 -4.69 18.11 3.79
N PHE A 172 -5.03 17.26 4.77
CA PHE A 172 -6.43 17.08 5.19
C PHE A 172 -7.01 18.36 5.83
N SER A 173 -6.22 19.02 6.66
CA SER A 173 -6.63 20.28 7.29
C SER A 173 -6.80 21.39 6.26
N LEU A 174 -5.88 21.50 5.31
CA LEU A 174 -5.92 22.47 4.21
C LEU A 174 -7.11 22.22 3.29
N ALA A 175 -7.36 20.98 2.90
CA ALA A 175 -8.49 20.61 2.06
C ALA A 175 -9.83 20.91 2.75
N ARG A 176 -9.94 20.59 4.05
CA ARG A 176 -11.14 20.89 4.85
C ARG A 176 -11.39 22.39 4.98
N ALA A 177 -10.36 23.22 5.11
CA ALA A 177 -10.46 24.66 5.22
C ALA A 177 -11.06 25.31 3.96
N VAL A 178 -10.94 24.67 2.80
CA VAL A 178 -11.54 25.15 1.52
C VAL A 178 -12.81 24.38 1.14
N GLY A 179 -13.39 23.62 2.07
CA GLY A 179 -14.71 23.01 1.95
C GLY A 179 -14.73 21.52 1.59
N HIS A 180 -13.58 20.86 1.46
CA HIS A 180 -13.54 19.42 1.13
C HIS A 180 -13.92 18.53 2.30
N THR A 181 -14.65 17.47 1.98
CA THR A 181 -14.92 16.35 2.89
C THR A 181 -13.70 15.46 3.00
N ILE A 182 -13.28 15.21 4.23
CA ILE A 182 -12.22 14.22 4.52
C ILE A 182 -12.87 12.94 5.05
N VAL A 183 -12.79 11.89 4.26
CA VAL A 183 -13.15 10.53 4.69
C VAL A 183 -12.18 10.13 5.82
N PRO A 184 -12.68 9.72 7.01
CA PRO A 184 -11.84 9.49 8.17
C PRO A 184 -10.65 8.58 7.89
N PRO A 185 -9.41 9.01 8.17
CA PRO A 185 -8.22 8.23 7.91
C PRO A 185 -8.07 7.09 8.93
N VAL A 186 -7.91 5.87 8.45
CA VAL A 186 -7.60 4.68 9.25
C VAL A 186 -6.40 3.96 8.65
N PRO A 187 -5.65 3.18 9.44
CA PRO A 187 -4.55 2.37 8.94
C PRO A 187 -4.98 1.37 7.86
N SER A 188 -4.10 1.17 6.88
CA SER A 188 -4.15 0.13 5.86
C SER A 188 -2.79 -0.59 5.82
N LEU A 189 -2.72 -1.82 5.33
CA LEU A 189 -1.48 -2.62 5.23
C LEU A 189 -0.75 -2.79 6.58
N PHE A 190 -1.39 -3.44 7.54
CA PHE A 190 -0.81 -3.64 8.87
C PHE A 190 -0.69 -5.11 9.26
N THR A 191 0.23 -5.38 10.17
CA THR A 191 0.50 -6.68 10.80
C THR A 191 -0.47 -6.93 11.94
N PHE A 192 -0.88 -8.18 12.16
CA PHE A 192 -1.75 -8.56 13.27
C PHE A 192 -0.95 -8.95 14.51
N HIS A 193 -1.35 -8.44 15.67
CA HIS A 193 -0.87 -8.92 16.96
C HIS A 193 -1.60 -10.22 17.31
N VAL A 194 -0.82 -11.27 17.50
CA VAL A 194 -1.30 -12.59 17.89
C VAL A 194 -0.34 -13.15 18.92
N ASP A 195 -0.83 -13.34 20.13
CA ASP A 195 -0.10 -14.03 21.20
C ASP A 195 -0.68 -15.44 21.35
N ASP A 196 0.03 -16.43 20.77
CA ASP A 196 -0.42 -17.81 20.75
C ASP A 196 0.77 -18.76 20.90
N PRO A 197 0.71 -19.74 21.85
CA PRO A 197 1.80 -20.67 22.09
C PRO A 197 2.28 -21.45 20.86
N ARG A 198 1.39 -21.69 19.89
CA ARG A 198 1.73 -22.36 18.62
C ARG A 198 2.72 -21.58 17.76
N LEU A 199 2.81 -20.27 17.95
CA LEU A 199 3.70 -19.38 17.21
C LEU A 199 5.01 -19.06 17.93
N THR A 200 5.06 -19.29 19.24
CA THR A 200 6.24 -18.99 20.08
C THR A 200 7.48 -19.70 19.59
N GLY A 201 8.56 -18.96 19.34
CA GLY A 201 9.83 -19.47 18.82
C GLY A 201 9.81 -19.78 17.31
N LEU A 202 8.75 -19.38 16.59
CA LEU A 202 8.66 -19.52 15.13
C LEU A 202 8.90 -18.20 14.38
N GLU A 203 9.39 -17.18 15.05
CA GLU A 203 9.67 -15.88 14.44
C GLU A 203 10.62 -16.02 13.25
N GLY A 204 10.28 -15.35 12.14
CA GLY A 204 10.97 -15.48 10.86
C GLY A 204 10.51 -16.66 10.00
N LEU A 205 9.64 -17.56 10.52
CA LEU A 205 9.10 -18.66 9.72
C LEU A 205 8.11 -18.10 8.68
N SER A 206 8.32 -18.49 7.43
CA SER A 206 7.43 -18.16 6.31
C SER A 206 6.70 -19.42 5.83
N ALA A 207 5.36 -19.33 5.74
CA ALA A 207 4.54 -20.30 5.04
C ALA A 207 4.22 -19.72 3.65
N PRO A 208 4.63 -20.38 2.54
CA PRO A 208 4.59 -19.76 1.20
C PRO A 208 3.17 -19.58 0.67
N ARG A 209 2.23 -20.40 1.15
CA ARG A 209 0.83 -20.34 0.75
C ARG A 209 -0.08 -20.78 1.89
N VAL A 210 -0.92 -19.88 2.36
CA VAL A 210 -1.97 -20.13 3.33
C VAL A 210 -3.27 -19.47 2.87
N GLY A 211 -4.41 -20.04 3.29
CA GLY A 211 -5.70 -19.34 3.23
C GLY A 211 -5.96 -18.68 4.57
N ILE A 212 -6.44 -17.45 4.59
CA ILE A 212 -6.80 -16.73 5.81
C ILE A 212 -8.19 -16.11 5.71
N GLU A 213 -8.89 -16.10 6.84
CA GLU A 213 -10.22 -15.50 6.95
C GLU A 213 -10.38 -14.77 8.28
N ALA A 214 -10.91 -13.55 8.27
CA ALA A 214 -11.41 -12.89 9.48
C ALA A 214 -12.80 -13.41 9.76
N GLN A 215 -12.96 -14.20 10.82
CA GLN A 215 -14.19 -14.91 11.15
C GLN A 215 -15.37 -13.94 11.35
N GLY A 216 -16.52 -14.29 10.80
CA GLY A 216 -17.73 -13.45 10.88
C GLY A 216 -17.79 -12.31 9.86
N THR A 217 -16.76 -12.19 8.99
CA THR A 217 -16.69 -11.21 7.91
C THR A 217 -16.65 -11.89 6.54
N ARG A 218 -16.57 -11.08 5.47
CA ARG A 218 -16.29 -11.56 4.10
C ARG A 218 -14.81 -11.49 3.73
N LEU A 219 -13.95 -11.09 4.65
CA LEU A 219 -12.54 -10.87 4.42
C LEU A 219 -11.80 -12.20 4.35
N ARG A 220 -11.29 -12.52 3.17
CA ARG A 220 -10.53 -13.73 2.87
C ARG A 220 -9.39 -13.40 1.93
N GLU A 221 -8.24 -14.01 2.19
CA GLU A 221 -7.07 -13.89 1.34
C GLU A 221 -6.29 -15.21 1.27
N THR A 222 -5.51 -15.35 0.20
CA THR A 222 -4.60 -16.48 0.03
C THR A 222 -3.22 -15.96 -0.35
N GLY A 223 -2.16 -16.47 0.28
CA GLY A 223 -0.78 -16.09 -0.06
C GLY A 223 0.22 -16.44 1.02
N ALA A 224 1.43 -15.88 0.90
CA ALA A 224 2.45 -16.10 1.91
C ALA A 224 2.11 -15.40 3.24
N LEU A 225 2.41 -16.09 4.35
CA LEU A 225 2.29 -15.60 5.72
C LEU A 225 3.65 -15.71 6.41
N LEU A 226 4.00 -14.66 7.16
CA LEU A 226 5.22 -14.57 7.95
C LEU A 226 4.87 -14.49 9.43
N VAL A 227 5.43 -15.37 10.25
CA VAL A 227 5.39 -15.26 11.70
C VAL A 227 6.42 -14.23 12.16
N THR A 228 6.00 -13.30 13.00
CA THR A 228 6.84 -12.22 13.54
C THR A 228 6.86 -12.25 15.05
N HIS A 229 7.73 -11.47 15.69
CA HIS A 229 7.75 -11.31 17.16
C HIS A 229 6.44 -10.79 17.76
N TRP A 230 5.58 -10.17 16.96
CA TRP A 230 4.31 -9.59 17.39
C TRP A 230 3.09 -10.42 16.99
N GLY A 231 3.28 -11.44 16.15
CA GLY A 231 2.19 -12.24 15.62
C GLY A 231 2.38 -12.56 14.13
N MET A 232 1.48 -12.09 13.26
CA MET A 232 1.45 -12.50 11.85
C MET A 232 1.52 -11.32 10.89
N SER A 233 2.35 -11.46 9.84
CA SER A 233 2.53 -10.53 8.73
C SER A 233 2.59 -11.28 7.39
N GLY A 234 3.12 -10.63 6.36
CA GLY A 234 3.27 -11.19 5.02
C GLY A 234 2.15 -10.79 4.07
N PRO A 235 2.30 -11.09 2.78
CA PRO A 235 1.39 -10.62 1.73
C PRO A 235 -0.09 -10.92 1.96
N ALA A 236 -0.45 -12.11 2.48
CA ALA A 236 -1.84 -12.46 2.77
C ALA A 236 -2.41 -11.55 3.86
N ILE A 237 -1.69 -11.38 4.97
CA ILE A 237 -2.11 -10.53 6.11
C ILE A 237 -2.24 -9.06 5.67
N LEU A 238 -1.25 -8.54 4.95
CA LEU A 238 -1.25 -7.16 4.49
C LEU A 238 -2.41 -6.88 3.53
N ARG A 239 -2.72 -7.80 2.59
CA ARG A 239 -3.88 -7.64 1.69
C ARG A 239 -5.20 -7.70 2.45
N LEU A 240 -5.37 -8.67 3.35
CA LEU A 240 -6.58 -8.78 4.16
C LEU A 240 -6.80 -7.51 4.99
N SER A 241 -5.74 -6.97 5.60
CA SER A 241 -5.80 -5.72 6.37
C SER A 241 -6.12 -4.50 5.51
N ALA A 242 -5.70 -4.47 4.24
CA ALA A 242 -6.03 -3.40 3.31
C ALA A 242 -7.52 -3.44 2.91
N TRP A 243 -8.03 -4.60 2.50
CA TRP A 243 -9.44 -4.76 2.18
C TRP A 243 -10.34 -4.49 3.38
N GLY A 244 -9.97 -5.00 4.55
CA GLY A 244 -10.71 -4.88 5.80
C GLY A 244 -10.42 -3.62 6.62
N ALA A 245 -9.68 -2.64 6.12
CA ALA A 245 -9.15 -1.53 6.92
C ALA A 245 -10.21 -0.85 7.81
N ARG A 246 -11.40 -0.55 7.27
CA ARG A 246 -12.50 0.10 8.02
C ARG A 246 -13.21 -0.87 8.95
N GLU A 247 -13.50 -2.09 8.48
CA GLU A 247 -14.21 -3.12 9.24
C GLU A 247 -13.38 -3.56 10.45
N LEU A 248 -12.09 -3.82 10.25
CA LEU A 248 -11.18 -4.18 11.33
C LEU A 248 -10.91 -3.03 12.30
N HIS A 249 -10.92 -1.78 11.80
CA HIS A 249 -10.85 -0.60 12.67
C HIS A 249 -12.10 -0.46 13.55
N ALA A 250 -13.30 -0.69 12.99
CA ALA A 250 -14.56 -0.65 13.75
C ALA A 250 -14.61 -1.72 14.84
N ALA A 251 -13.94 -2.87 14.64
CA ALA A 251 -13.76 -3.94 15.63
C ALA A 251 -12.60 -3.68 16.61
N ASP A 252 -12.03 -2.48 16.65
CA ASP A 252 -10.82 -2.15 17.44
C ASP A 252 -9.67 -3.16 17.22
N TYR A 253 -9.57 -3.69 16.01
CA TYR A 253 -8.59 -4.71 15.60
C TYR A 253 -8.62 -5.99 16.46
N ARG A 254 -9.78 -6.34 17.04
CA ARG A 254 -10.00 -7.53 17.84
C ARG A 254 -10.97 -8.46 17.12
N PHE A 255 -10.46 -9.60 16.67
CA PHE A 255 -11.24 -10.59 15.91
C PHE A 255 -10.53 -11.94 15.92
N THR A 256 -11.21 -12.98 15.47
CA THR A 256 -10.61 -14.30 15.24
C THR A 256 -10.11 -14.40 13.81
N LEU A 257 -8.83 -14.66 13.63
CA LEU A 257 -8.22 -15.03 12.34
C LEU A 257 -8.20 -16.53 12.23
N VAL A 258 -8.83 -17.08 11.21
CA VAL A 258 -8.77 -18.49 10.86
C VAL A 258 -7.71 -18.69 9.77
N VAL A 259 -6.76 -19.60 9.99
CA VAL A 259 -5.67 -19.88 9.05
C VAL A 259 -5.76 -21.31 8.55
N ASN A 260 -5.82 -21.47 7.24
CA ASN A 260 -5.62 -22.74 6.54
C ASN A 260 -4.17 -22.84 6.09
N TRP A 261 -3.37 -23.61 6.81
CA TRP A 261 -1.96 -23.87 6.52
C TRP A 261 -1.76 -24.88 5.38
N ALA A 262 -2.77 -25.73 5.13
CA ALA A 262 -2.76 -26.78 4.12
C ALA A 262 -3.49 -26.36 2.81
N GLU A 263 -3.65 -25.06 2.57
CA GLU A 263 -4.32 -24.51 1.38
C GLU A 263 -3.83 -25.19 0.07
N PRO A 264 -4.75 -25.62 -0.83
CA PRO A 264 -6.20 -25.33 -0.89
C PRO A 264 -7.10 -26.36 -0.20
N ARG A 265 -6.58 -27.28 0.59
CA ARG A 265 -7.34 -28.40 1.16
C ARG A 265 -8.41 -27.94 2.16
N ARG A 266 -9.56 -28.60 2.10
CA ARG A 266 -10.61 -28.48 3.11
C ARG A 266 -10.38 -29.48 4.25
N THR A 267 -10.97 -29.26 5.41
CA THR A 267 -10.75 -30.09 6.60
C THR A 267 -11.03 -31.59 6.36
N ASP A 268 -12.10 -31.92 5.62
CA ASP A 268 -12.43 -33.32 5.30
C ASP A 268 -11.43 -33.97 4.34
N GLU A 269 -10.84 -33.18 3.42
CA GLU A 269 -9.80 -33.65 2.51
C GLU A 269 -8.51 -33.91 3.28
N ALA A 270 -8.09 -32.95 4.10
CA ALA A 270 -6.93 -33.10 4.97
C ALA A 270 -7.07 -34.30 5.91
N ARG A 271 -8.26 -34.50 6.49
CA ARG A 271 -8.54 -35.66 7.33
C ARG A 271 -8.31 -36.99 6.59
N ARG A 272 -8.85 -37.10 5.37
CA ARG A 272 -8.67 -38.32 4.54
C ARG A 272 -7.20 -38.56 4.18
N GLU A 273 -6.44 -37.52 3.85
CA GLU A 273 -5.01 -37.64 3.57
C GLU A 273 -4.24 -38.10 4.82
N LEU A 274 -4.58 -37.59 6.02
CA LEU A 274 -3.97 -38.03 7.29
C LEU A 274 -4.35 -39.49 7.62
N GLU A 275 -5.58 -39.93 7.32
CA GLU A 275 -6.02 -41.31 7.48
C GLU A 275 -5.25 -42.27 6.56
N SER A 276 -5.00 -41.84 5.29
CA SER A 276 -4.18 -42.59 4.33
C SER A 276 -2.74 -42.72 4.79
N ASP A 277 -2.10 -41.60 5.19
CA ASP A 277 -0.71 -41.59 5.68
C ASP A 277 -0.54 -42.47 6.93
N ARG A 278 -1.52 -42.46 7.84
CA ARG A 278 -1.57 -43.36 8.99
C ARG A 278 -1.62 -44.85 8.59
N ALA A 279 -2.44 -45.19 7.60
CA ALA A 279 -2.59 -46.57 7.13
C ALA A 279 -1.34 -47.06 6.41
N GLU A 280 -0.71 -46.19 5.62
CA GLU A 280 0.47 -46.53 4.82
C GLU A 280 1.78 -46.55 5.67
N HIS A 281 1.86 -45.66 6.66
CA HIS A 281 3.07 -45.45 7.45
C HIS A 281 2.86 -45.51 8.97
N PRO A 282 2.24 -46.55 9.55
CA PRO A 282 1.78 -46.58 10.95
C PRO A 282 2.90 -46.37 11.98
N LYS A 283 4.14 -46.75 11.66
CA LYS A 283 5.31 -46.63 12.56
C LYS A 283 6.02 -45.24 12.46
N ARG A 284 5.65 -44.42 11.50
CA ARG A 284 6.29 -43.11 11.32
C ARG A 284 5.80 -42.14 12.38
N LYS A 285 6.71 -41.29 12.90
CA LYS A 285 6.34 -40.24 13.87
C LYS A 285 5.51 -39.17 13.20
N VAL A 286 4.41 -38.76 13.83
CA VAL A 286 3.52 -37.71 13.31
C VAL A 286 4.23 -36.37 13.17
N SER A 287 5.09 -36.03 14.15
CA SER A 287 5.84 -34.75 14.15
C SER A 287 6.74 -34.56 12.92
N THR A 288 7.21 -35.67 12.29
CA THR A 288 8.04 -35.65 11.08
C THR A 288 7.29 -36.02 9.80
N ALA A 289 6.07 -36.52 9.92
CA ALA A 289 5.23 -36.95 8.80
C ALA A 289 4.22 -35.86 8.44
N ASN A 290 4.63 -34.94 7.56
CA ASN A 290 3.83 -33.80 7.14
C ASN A 290 3.42 -33.95 5.66
N PRO A 291 2.16 -34.33 5.37
CA PRO A 291 1.72 -34.53 3.99
C PRO A 291 1.37 -33.20 3.27
N PHE A 292 1.31 -32.07 3.99
CA PHE A 292 0.76 -30.81 3.47
C PHE A 292 1.83 -29.77 3.07
N ALA A 293 3.10 -30.11 3.12
CA ALA A 293 4.21 -29.17 2.89
C ALA A 293 4.21 -27.95 3.84
N ILE A 294 3.56 -28.06 5.00
CA ILE A 294 3.64 -27.07 6.08
C ILE A 294 5.08 -27.01 6.59
N PRO A 295 5.68 -25.85 6.90
CA PRO A 295 7.03 -25.80 7.48
C PRO A 295 7.16 -26.71 8.71
N ALA A 296 8.22 -27.53 8.78
CA ALA A 296 8.35 -28.62 9.76
C ALA A 296 8.15 -28.15 11.22
N ARG A 297 8.77 -27.04 11.61
CA ARG A 297 8.63 -26.50 12.98
C ARG A 297 7.19 -26.07 13.29
N LEU A 298 6.45 -25.55 12.29
CA LEU A 298 5.03 -25.21 12.46
C LEU A 298 4.19 -26.48 12.55
N TRP A 299 4.45 -27.47 11.71
CA TRP A 299 3.76 -28.76 11.77
C TRP A 299 3.87 -29.43 13.15
N GLU A 300 5.05 -29.44 13.75
CA GLU A 300 5.26 -29.92 15.12
C GLU A 300 4.37 -29.18 16.14
N ARG A 301 4.25 -27.84 16.01
CA ARG A 301 3.40 -27.05 16.90
C ARG A 301 1.92 -27.34 16.69
N LEU A 302 1.48 -27.54 15.44
CA LEU A 302 0.09 -27.90 15.13
C LEU A 302 -0.23 -29.30 15.65
N ALA A 303 0.66 -30.28 15.50
CA ALA A 303 0.51 -31.60 16.03
C ALA A 303 0.43 -31.60 17.58
N SER A 304 1.31 -30.86 18.24
CA SER A 304 1.24 -30.65 19.69
C SER A 304 -0.07 -29.98 20.11
N GLY A 305 -0.53 -28.98 19.38
CA GLY A 305 -1.82 -28.29 19.60
C GLY A 305 -3.04 -29.20 19.40
N ALA A 306 -2.90 -30.26 18.61
CA ALA A 306 -3.91 -31.32 18.48
C ALA A 306 -3.83 -32.39 19.59
N GLY A 307 -2.93 -32.24 20.55
CA GLY A 307 -2.72 -33.21 21.65
C GLY A 307 -1.84 -34.40 21.29
N ILE A 308 -1.01 -34.29 20.23
CA ILE A 308 -0.12 -35.38 19.80
C ILE A 308 1.25 -35.20 20.47
N PRO A 309 1.73 -36.18 21.29
CA PRO A 309 3.07 -36.18 21.85
C PRO A 309 4.15 -36.21 20.76
N ALA A 310 5.31 -35.61 21.02
CA ALA A 310 6.41 -35.51 20.04
C ALA A 310 6.87 -36.85 19.48
N GLU A 311 6.84 -37.90 20.33
CA GLU A 311 7.27 -39.26 19.98
C GLU A 311 6.14 -40.16 19.44
N ALA A 312 4.90 -39.64 19.36
CA ALA A 312 3.76 -40.43 18.90
C ALA A 312 3.93 -40.86 17.44
N THR A 313 3.62 -42.12 17.16
CA THR A 313 3.54 -42.64 15.79
C THR A 313 2.10 -42.61 15.29
N TRP A 314 1.90 -42.66 13.99
CA TRP A 314 0.57 -42.72 13.39
C TRP A 314 -0.32 -43.83 13.97
N ALA A 315 0.25 -45.00 14.28
CA ALA A 315 -0.49 -46.10 14.88
C ALA A 315 -1.09 -45.80 16.26
N SER A 316 -0.53 -44.85 17.00
CA SER A 316 -0.98 -44.45 18.33
C SER A 316 -2.03 -43.34 18.33
N VAL A 317 -2.34 -42.71 17.16
CA VAL A 317 -3.25 -41.57 17.05
C VAL A 317 -4.68 -42.07 16.84
N SER A 318 -5.60 -41.66 17.72
CA SER A 318 -7.03 -41.91 17.58
C SER A 318 -7.68 -41.12 16.45
N ASN A 319 -8.87 -41.53 16.00
CA ASN A 319 -9.62 -40.79 14.98
C ASN A 319 -10.03 -39.39 15.45
N GLU A 320 -10.27 -39.20 16.74
CA GLU A 320 -10.59 -37.89 17.33
C GLU A 320 -9.42 -36.94 17.26
N VAL A 321 -8.23 -37.37 17.67
CA VAL A 321 -7.00 -36.60 17.61
C VAL A 321 -6.61 -36.31 16.15
N LEU A 322 -6.84 -37.25 15.23
CA LEU A 322 -6.60 -37.03 13.79
C LEU A 322 -7.53 -35.98 13.20
N ARG A 323 -8.81 -35.92 13.64
CA ARG A 323 -9.73 -34.83 13.29
C ARG A 323 -9.24 -33.48 13.86
N ALA A 324 -8.77 -33.46 15.10
CA ALA A 324 -8.20 -32.27 15.72
C ALA A 324 -6.97 -31.78 14.93
N LEU A 325 -6.08 -32.68 14.49
CA LEU A 325 -4.94 -32.33 13.66
C LEU A 325 -5.36 -31.77 12.29
N ALA A 326 -6.36 -32.36 11.64
CA ALA A 326 -6.91 -31.82 10.39
C ALA A 326 -7.45 -30.41 10.56
N LEU A 327 -8.14 -30.13 11.67
CA LEU A 327 -8.62 -28.78 12.03
C LEU A 327 -7.45 -27.82 12.28
N GLN A 328 -6.41 -28.27 13.00
CA GLN A 328 -5.20 -27.46 13.21
C GLN A 328 -4.51 -27.14 11.87
N ALA A 329 -4.50 -28.04 10.92
CA ALA A 329 -3.89 -27.82 9.61
C ALA A 329 -4.70 -26.90 8.70
N THR A 330 -6.06 -26.93 8.78
CA THR A 330 -6.92 -26.29 7.79
C THR A 330 -7.81 -25.15 8.33
N ALA A 331 -7.96 -25.04 9.64
CA ALA A 331 -8.84 -24.07 10.28
C ALA A 331 -8.34 -23.64 11.67
N SER A 332 -7.03 -23.40 11.78
CA SER A 332 -6.43 -22.87 13.02
C SER A 332 -7.00 -21.50 13.36
N ALA A 333 -7.70 -21.38 14.47
CA ALA A 333 -8.20 -20.11 14.97
C ALA A 333 -7.15 -19.43 15.87
N PHE A 334 -6.92 -18.13 15.62
CA PHE A 334 -6.03 -17.27 16.37
C PHE A 334 -6.74 -16.01 16.80
N ALA A 335 -6.62 -15.63 18.08
CA ALA A 335 -7.16 -14.39 18.58
C ALA A 335 -6.24 -13.22 18.18
N VAL A 336 -6.72 -12.33 17.32
CA VAL A 336 -6.07 -11.06 17.03
C VAL A 336 -6.44 -10.08 18.12
N SER A 337 -5.44 -9.49 18.79
CA SER A 337 -5.61 -8.57 19.92
C SER A 337 -5.30 -7.12 19.58
N GLY A 338 -4.84 -6.86 18.35
CA GLY A 338 -4.43 -5.53 17.92
C GLY A 338 -3.65 -5.58 16.62
N LYS A 339 -3.02 -4.46 16.29
CA LYS A 339 -2.20 -4.32 15.10
C LYS A 339 -0.86 -3.66 15.37
N SER A 340 0.15 -4.01 14.57
CA SER A 340 1.39 -3.24 14.46
C SER A 340 1.51 -2.64 13.07
N MET A 341 2.08 -1.45 13.01
CA MET A 341 2.43 -0.81 11.75
C MET A 341 3.92 -0.53 11.75
N ASN A 342 4.58 -0.84 10.66
CA ASN A 342 5.88 -0.24 10.41
C ASN A 342 5.65 1.26 10.16
N LYS A 343 6.13 2.12 11.06
CA LYS A 343 5.91 3.58 10.99
C LYS A 343 6.38 4.18 9.67
N GLU A 344 7.31 3.52 9.00
CA GLU A 344 7.96 4.01 7.80
C GLU A 344 7.23 3.59 6.51
N GLU A 345 6.50 2.45 6.52
CA GLU A 345 5.77 1.90 5.36
C GLU A 345 4.25 2.09 5.44
N PHE A 346 3.80 2.95 6.33
CA PHE A 346 2.39 3.17 6.61
C PHE A 346 1.60 3.68 5.41
N VAL A 347 0.46 3.03 5.11
CA VAL A 347 -0.53 3.43 4.11
C VAL A 347 -1.84 3.78 4.81
N THR A 348 -2.50 4.83 4.33
CA THR A 348 -3.76 5.34 4.88
C THR A 348 -4.93 4.98 3.97
N CYS A 349 -5.95 4.37 4.54
CA CYS A 349 -7.31 4.30 3.99
C CYS A 349 -8.07 5.53 4.46
N GLY A 350 -8.60 6.33 3.54
CA GLY A 350 -9.23 7.61 3.84
C GLY A 350 -8.45 8.79 3.28
N GLY A 351 -9.08 9.94 3.19
CA GLY A 351 -8.52 11.14 2.59
C GLY A 351 -9.59 12.04 1.98
N VAL A 352 -9.19 12.91 1.08
CA VAL A 352 -10.12 13.79 0.34
C VAL A 352 -11.10 12.96 -0.47
N SER A 353 -12.39 13.25 -0.33
CA SER A 353 -13.48 12.57 -1.04
C SER A 353 -13.30 12.67 -2.55
N LEU A 354 -13.25 11.53 -3.24
CA LEU A 354 -13.06 11.46 -4.69
C LEU A 354 -14.22 12.05 -5.47
N ALA A 355 -15.43 12.09 -4.91
CA ALA A 355 -16.61 12.73 -5.53
C ALA A 355 -16.41 14.25 -5.75
N GLU A 356 -15.54 14.86 -4.94
CA GLU A 356 -15.24 16.29 -4.97
C GLU A 356 -14.00 16.64 -5.81
N VAL A 357 -13.42 15.65 -6.49
CA VAL A 357 -12.25 15.79 -7.36
C VAL A 357 -12.61 15.40 -8.79
N ASN A 358 -12.18 16.19 -9.75
CA ASN A 358 -12.26 15.81 -11.16
C ASN A 358 -11.11 14.83 -11.48
N MET A 359 -11.40 13.54 -11.54
CA MET A 359 -10.39 12.52 -11.78
C MET A 359 -9.75 12.58 -13.17
N ALA A 360 -10.26 13.39 -14.08
CA ALA A 360 -9.63 13.65 -15.39
C ALA A 360 -8.52 14.69 -15.33
N THR A 361 -8.53 15.59 -14.34
CA THR A 361 -7.54 16.67 -14.18
C THR A 361 -6.90 16.69 -12.80
N MET A 362 -7.41 15.92 -11.85
CA MET A 362 -7.07 15.97 -10.41
C MET A 362 -7.43 17.31 -9.74
N GLU A 363 -8.23 18.17 -10.40
CA GLU A 363 -8.65 19.45 -9.86
C GLU A 363 -9.83 19.31 -8.91
N SER A 364 -9.84 20.12 -7.87
CA SER A 364 -10.97 20.29 -6.96
C SER A 364 -12.22 20.76 -7.72
N ARG A 365 -13.37 20.14 -7.46
CA ARG A 365 -14.68 20.65 -7.91
C ARG A 365 -15.21 21.82 -7.07
N LEU A 366 -14.62 22.05 -5.89
CA LEU A 366 -15.08 23.05 -4.90
C LEU A 366 -14.20 24.30 -4.87
N CYS A 367 -12.94 24.18 -5.26
CA CYS A 367 -11.94 25.25 -5.20
C CYS A 367 -11.12 25.26 -6.51
N PRO A 368 -11.53 26.01 -7.54
CA PRO A 368 -10.81 26.11 -8.80
C PRO A 368 -9.34 26.49 -8.61
N GLY A 369 -8.43 25.82 -9.32
CA GLY A 369 -6.99 26.00 -9.18
C GLY A 369 -6.35 25.16 -8.07
N LEU A 370 -7.13 24.47 -7.22
CA LEU A 370 -6.62 23.51 -6.25
C LEU A 370 -6.62 22.11 -6.84
N TYR A 371 -5.52 21.38 -6.71
CA TYR A 371 -5.32 20.03 -7.21
C TYR A 371 -4.89 19.08 -6.10
N PHE A 372 -5.13 17.78 -6.30
CA PHE A 372 -4.77 16.73 -5.36
C PHE A 372 -4.03 15.59 -6.06
N ALA A 373 -3.03 14.99 -5.42
CA ALA A 373 -2.37 13.79 -5.94
C ALA A 373 -1.81 12.89 -4.83
N GLY A 374 -1.80 11.60 -5.10
CA GLY A 374 -1.27 10.58 -4.18
C GLY A 374 -2.18 10.34 -2.98
N GLU A 375 -1.58 9.94 -1.88
CA GLU A 375 -2.24 9.40 -0.68
C GLU A 375 -3.05 10.44 0.13
N VAL A 376 -3.07 11.70 -0.26
CA VAL A 376 -3.99 12.71 0.29
C VAL A 376 -5.44 12.46 -0.18
N LEU A 377 -5.62 11.75 -1.28
CA LEU A 377 -6.91 11.28 -1.79
C LEU A 377 -7.38 10.03 -1.04
N ASP A 378 -8.69 9.75 -0.98
CA ASP A 378 -9.22 8.47 -0.47
C ASP A 378 -8.93 7.33 -1.47
N ILE A 379 -7.64 7.07 -1.66
CA ILE A 379 -7.10 6.04 -2.55
C ILE A 379 -6.04 5.26 -1.80
N ASP A 380 -6.20 3.95 -1.73
CA ASP A 380 -5.12 3.07 -1.32
C ASP A 380 -5.17 1.72 -2.06
N GLY A 381 -4.00 1.22 -2.38
CA GLY A 381 -3.77 -0.06 -3.00
C GLY A 381 -3.26 -1.10 -2.00
N VAL A 382 -3.37 -2.38 -2.38
CA VAL A 382 -2.70 -3.45 -1.65
C VAL A 382 -1.18 -3.34 -1.78
N THR A 383 -0.42 -4.19 -1.05
CA THR A 383 1.04 -4.29 -1.22
C THR A 383 1.40 -4.78 -2.63
N GLY A 384 2.48 -4.26 -3.22
CA GLY A 384 2.93 -4.69 -4.55
C GLY A 384 3.29 -3.57 -5.54
N GLY A 385 3.56 -2.33 -5.09
CA GLY A 385 3.88 -1.19 -5.95
C GLY A 385 2.67 -0.34 -6.35
N PHE A 386 1.47 -0.78 -5.99
CA PHE A 386 0.21 -0.13 -6.38
C PHE A 386 0.06 1.28 -5.82
N ASN A 387 0.44 1.52 -4.56
CA ASN A 387 0.36 2.85 -3.95
C ASN A 387 1.28 3.85 -4.64
N PHE A 388 2.48 3.43 -5.06
CA PHE A 388 3.35 4.28 -5.87
C PHE A 388 2.79 4.49 -7.27
N GLN A 389 2.23 3.45 -7.90
CA GLN A 389 1.58 3.63 -9.20
C GLN A 389 0.45 4.67 -9.14
N ALA A 390 -0.41 4.64 -8.13
CA ALA A 390 -1.43 5.67 -7.95
C ALA A 390 -0.82 7.06 -7.74
N ALA A 391 0.30 7.14 -7.00
CA ALA A 391 1.00 8.41 -6.77
C ALA A 391 1.62 8.97 -8.06
N TRP A 392 2.27 8.12 -8.88
CA TRP A 392 2.81 8.52 -10.19
C TRP A 392 1.71 9.00 -11.12
N THR A 393 0.66 8.20 -11.26
CA THR A 393 -0.48 8.47 -12.15
C THR A 393 -1.18 9.77 -11.81
N THR A 394 -1.61 9.93 -10.55
CA THR A 394 -2.35 11.12 -10.12
C THR A 394 -1.46 12.35 -10.12
N GLY A 395 -0.17 12.20 -9.79
CA GLY A 395 0.82 13.25 -9.87
C GLY A 395 1.03 13.73 -11.30
N TRP A 396 1.29 12.80 -12.23
CA TRP A 396 1.47 13.11 -13.64
C TRP A 396 0.25 13.85 -14.21
N GLN A 397 -0.94 13.31 -13.93
CA GLN A 397 -2.19 13.88 -14.45
C GLN A 397 -2.47 15.28 -13.90
N ALA A 398 -2.24 15.52 -12.61
CA ALA A 398 -2.34 16.85 -12.01
C ALA A 398 -1.36 17.83 -12.65
N GLY A 399 -0.09 17.41 -12.85
CA GLY A 399 0.94 18.23 -13.48
C GLY A 399 0.56 18.66 -14.90
N GLN A 400 0.10 17.71 -15.73
CA GLN A 400 -0.36 18.01 -17.10
C GLN A 400 -1.53 19.00 -17.12
N ALA A 401 -2.49 18.82 -16.23
CA ALA A 401 -3.66 19.71 -16.15
C ALA A 401 -3.29 21.11 -15.66
N MET A 402 -2.37 21.23 -14.70
CA MET A 402 -1.89 22.51 -14.18
C MET A 402 -1.15 23.32 -15.27
N ALA A 403 -0.36 22.66 -16.12
CA ALA A 403 0.30 23.30 -17.26
C ALA A 403 -0.71 23.87 -18.27
N SER A 404 -1.74 23.08 -18.62
CA SER A 404 -2.75 23.46 -19.61
C SER A 404 -3.59 24.69 -19.18
N CYS A 405 -3.85 24.86 -17.87
CA CYS A 405 -4.62 25.99 -17.36
C CYS A 405 -3.88 27.35 -17.49
N GLN A 406 -2.59 27.37 -17.61
CA GLN A 406 -1.80 28.60 -17.78
C GLN A 406 -1.79 29.10 -19.24
N GLY A 407 -1.92 28.17 -20.21
CA GLY A 407 -1.94 28.51 -21.63
C GLY A 407 -3.17 29.33 -22.10
N THR A 408 -4.33 29.15 -21.46
CA THR A 408 -5.56 29.82 -21.82
C THR A 408 -5.66 31.27 -21.32
N GLY A 409 -4.81 31.70 -20.39
CA GLY A 409 -4.76 33.07 -19.86
C GLY A 409 -3.78 34.00 -20.61
N ARG A 410 -3.02 33.49 -21.58
CA ARG A 410 -1.98 34.24 -22.31
C ARG A 410 -2.43 34.66 -23.73
N SER A 411 -3.65 34.31 -24.17
CA SER A 411 -4.18 34.57 -25.51
C SER A 411 -5.16 35.75 -25.55
N SER A 412 -5.08 36.70 -24.65
CA SER A 412 -5.89 37.92 -24.70
C SER A 412 -5.06 39.17 -24.48
#